data_16e454ce0a793ceb937b2183702ae4df
#
_entry.id   16e454ce0a793ceb937b2183702ae4df
#
_cell.length_a   1.000
_cell.length_b   1.000
_cell.length_c   1.000
_cell.angle_alpha   90.00
_cell.angle_beta   90.00
_cell.angle_gamma   90.00
#
_symmetry.space_group_name_H-M   'P 1'
#
loop_
_entity.id
_entity.type
_entity.pdbx_description
1 polymer ?
#
loop_
_entity_poly.entity_id
_entity_poly.type
_entity_poly.pdbx_seq_one_letter_code
_entity_poly.pdbx_strand_id
1 'polypeptide(L)'
;RPDILPSLLFFNNWWQIAQNVSYFNALGDPSPLTHFWSLAIEEQFYLVWPPLLLAMVSMHMSKPNTRRVVLGLAVVSAIAMMVLYNPAADPSRVYYGTDTRVFSLLLGAWMAFIPDRDLAPVRLARRLGLNRLAGAAKHGKNAEGKPGEKTDESAETAPAQPSALVRFWSSPASIDVLGVVGLVGLAAMVALTNGYTAFQYRGGTLLCSILTLMVIAACVQPQGMVARALSAEPLVWVGKRSYSIYLWHYPLLLLMNPVANINDTPWWQYILQVLLVVAVAECSYRFIETPFRKGAFGRTVAEFRDGTTTPANWVRAHVPACAACAVVLVVALGGLIFVPETSALSGEGAEVLNKEAKNTAPTDQQAADDTDKDNDGFPDGSYDLLMIGDSVSLRAVDTFDGVFPHSHIDAEKGRQFDAGRATFEGYIQQNLAGKIVVFALGTNGLVTDDQIDAIMADAGDKRIVVFVNTRSPQPWVGSTNQAIANAATRYKNVRVIDWYGYSANRNDLFDGDGTHLSNTGVTEYLKLIHDAVKKDLPVHPEDHVNDPQPAAV
;
A
#
# COMPACT_ATOMS: atom_id res chain seq x y z
N ARG A 1 -16.37 -6.77 12.91
CA ARG A 1 -16.30 -7.48 14.21
C ARG A 1 -15.03 -8.33 14.37
N PRO A 2 -14.55 -9.10 13.36
CA PRO A 2 -13.36 -9.93 13.51
C PRO A 2 -12.08 -9.15 13.83
N ASP A 3 -11.97 -7.89 13.39
CA ASP A 3 -10.78 -7.06 13.57
C ASP A 3 -10.62 -6.43 14.96
N ILE A 4 -11.65 -6.49 15.81
CA ILE A 4 -11.64 -5.82 17.12
C ILE A 4 -10.58 -6.42 18.03
N LEU A 5 -10.59 -7.74 18.20
CA LEU A 5 -9.63 -8.42 19.07
C LEU A 5 -8.20 -8.35 18.54
N PRO A 6 -7.93 -8.57 17.25
CA PRO A 6 -6.61 -8.36 16.67
C PRO A 6 -6.09 -6.94 16.81
N SER A 7 -6.96 -5.93 16.66
CA SER A 7 -6.58 -4.52 16.85
C SER A 7 -6.29 -4.19 18.31
N LEU A 8 -7.09 -4.70 19.25
CA LEU A 8 -6.90 -4.49 20.67
C LEU A 8 -5.60 -5.12 21.21
N LEU A 9 -5.21 -6.26 20.63
CA LEU A 9 -4.01 -7.01 21.01
C LEU A 9 -2.79 -6.69 20.12
N PHE A 10 -2.89 -5.67 19.28
CA PHE A 10 -1.80 -5.19 18.40
C PHE A 10 -1.19 -6.25 17.48
N PHE A 11 -2.00 -7.15 16.93
CA PHE A 11 -1.58 -8.07 15.87
C PHE A 11 -2.46 -8.00 14.62
N ASN A 12 -3.20 -6.92 14.43
CA ASN A 12 -4.10 -6.73 13.29
C ASN A 12 -3.40 -6.90 11.94
N ASN A 13 -2.15 -6.49 11.81
CA ASN A 13 -1.37 -6.67 10.58
C ASN A 13 -1.19 -8.15 10.20
N TRP A 14 -0.88 -9.03 11.16
CA TRP A 14 -0.77 -10.46 10.92
C TRP A 14 -2.14 -11.11 10.72
N TRP A 15 -3.18 -10.57 11.37
CA TRP A 15 -4.56 -11.00 11.16
C TRP A 15 -5.00 -10.73 9.73
N GLN A 16 -4.75 -9.52 9.19
CA GLN A 16 -5.07 -9.19 7.80
C GLN A 16 -4.33 -10.10 6.81
N ILE A 17 -3.05 -10.40 7.07
CA ILE A 17 -2.28 -11.38 6.27
C ILE A 17 -2.91 -12.78 6.34
N ALA A 18 -3.27 -13.26 7.53
CA ALA A 18 -3.85 -14.59 7.71
C ALA A 18 -5.22 -14.76 7.05
N GLN A 19 -5.99 -13.66 6.95
CA GLN A 19 -7.28 -13.63 6.27
C GLN A 19 -7.18 -13.35 4.77
N ASN A 20 -5.96 -13.20 4.22
CA ASN A 20 -5.71 -12.77 2.85
C ASN A 20 -6.47 -11.48 2.47
N VAL A 21 -6.66 -10.58 3.43
CA VAL A 21 -7.29 -9.29 3.17
C VAL A 21 -6.29 -8.37 2.49
N SER A 22 -6.60 -7.97 1.26
CA SER A 22 -5.79 -6.99 0.55
C SER A 22 -5.94 -5.60 1.18
N TYR A 23 -4.83 -4.90 1.38
CA TYR A 23 -4.84 -3.47 1.71
C TYR A 23 -5.26 -2.62 0.51
N PHE A 24 -4.89 -3.08 -0.68
CA PHE A 24 -5.05 -2.35 -1.93
C PHE A 24 -6.36 -2.68 -2.63
N ASN A 25 -6.91 -3.87 -2.40
CA ASN A 25 -8.05 -4.46 -3.08
C ASN A 25 -9.13 -4.87 -2.07
N ALA A 26 -9.46 -3.97 -1.13
CA ALA A 26 -10.52 -4.23 -0.16
C ALA A 26 -11.86 -4.38 -0.90
N LEU A 27 -12.39 -5.59 -0.92
CA LEU A 27 -13.73 -5.89 -1.39
C LEU A 27 -14.74 -5.59 -0.28
N GLY A 28 -15.73 -4.79 -0.57
CA GLY A 28 -16.74 -4.34 0.40
C GLY A 28 -16.28 -3.15 1.26
N ASP A 29 -17.10 -2.80 2.25
CA ASP A 29 -16.80 -1.71 3.17
C ASP A 29 -15.56 -2.05 4.01
N PRO A 30 -14.49 -1.24 3.93
CA PRO A 30 -13.30 -1.49 4.71
C PRO A 30 -13.60 -1.38 6.21
N SER A 31 -13.02 -2.24 7.03
CA SER A 31 -13.15 -2.16 8.47
C SER A 31 -12.64 -0.82 9.01
N PRO A 32 -13.39 -0.12 9.87
CA PRO A 32 -12.90 1.11 10.51
C PRO A 32 -11.60 0.94 11.29
N LEU A 33 -11.21 -0.30 11.58
CA LEU A 33 -9.99 -0.66 12.31
C LEU A 33 -8.84 -1.13 11.38
N THR A 34 -9.05 -1.16 10.06
CA THR A 34 -8.00 -1.62 9.13
C THR A 34 -6.69 -0.88 9.34
N HIS A 35 -6.71 0.44 9.50
CA HIS A 35 -5.51 1.26 9.69
C HIS A 35 -4.67 0.91 10.95
N PHE A 36 -5.22 0.14 11.91
CA PHE A 36 -4.49 -0.33 13.09
C PHE A 36 -3.34 -1.29 12.75
N TRP A 37 -3.28 -1.82 11.52
CA TRP A 37 -2.17 -2.66 11.08
C TRP A 37 -0.80 -1.99 11.27
N SER A 38 -0.67 -0.70 10.98
CA SER A 38 0.61 0.01 11.11
C SER A 38 0.95 0.28 12.57
N LEU A 39 -0.06 0.62 13.39
CA LEU A 39 0.11 0.76 14.83
C LEU A 39 0.53 -0.56 15.47
N ALA A 40 -0.01 -1.69 14.99
CA ALA A 40 0.40 -3.01 15.47
C ALA A 40 1.91 -3.27 15.29
N ILE A 41 2.50 -2.84 14.16
CA ILE A 41 3.96 -2.96 13.94
C ILE A 41 4.75 -2.15 14.96
N GLU A 42 4.30 -0.93 15.26
CA GLU A 42 4.94 -0.05 16.24
C GLU A 42 4.86 -0.62 17.66
N GLU A 43 3.69 -1.10 18.07
CA GLU A 43 3.49 -1.67 19.41
C GLU A 43 4.24 -3.00 19.57
N GLN A 44 4.30 -3.85 18.54
CA GLN A 44 5.16 -5.04 18.53
C GLN A 44 6.63 -4.65 18.68
N PHE A 45 7.08 -3.59 18.02
CA PHE A 45 8.43 -3.07 18.20
C PHE A 45 8.65 -2.59 19.64
N TYR A 46 7.72 -1.83 20.23
CA TYR A 46 7.84 -1.36 21.63
C TYR A 46 7.84 -2.51 22.64
N LEU A 47 7.17 -3.61 22.33
CA LEU A 47 7.20 -4.83 23.16
C LEU A 47 8.54 -5.57 23.07
N VAL A 48 9.10 -5.69 21.86
CA VAL A 48 10.31 -6.49 21.60
C VAL A 48 11.60 -5.70 21.83
N TRP A 49 11.60 -4.41 21.52
CA TRP A 49 12.82 -3.59 21.55
C TRP A 49 13.45 -3.44 22.94
N PRO A 50 12.72 -3.09 24.03
CA PRO A 50 13.32 -2.94 25.35
C PRO A 50 13.97 -4.22 25.86
N PRO A 51 13.34 -5.42 25.83
CA PRO A 51 14.01 -6.65 26.25
C PRO A 51 15.19 -7.01 25.37
N LEU A 52 15.13 -6.78 24.05
CA LEU A 52 16.27 -7.00 23.14
C LEU A 52 17.45 -6.09 23.51
N LEU A 53 17.18 -4.81 23.77
CA LEU A 53 18.20 -3.86 24.20
C LEU A 53 18.79 -4.26 25.56
N LEU A 54 17.94 -4.65 26.51
CA LEU A 54 18.38 -5.13 27.82
C LEU A 54 19.26 -6.38 27.70
N ALA A 55 18.91 -7.33 26.82
CA ALA A 55 19.73 -8.50 26.55
C ALA A 55 21.12 -8.12 25.99
N MET A 56 21.18 -7.18 25.03
CA MET A 56 22.47 -6.69 24.50
C MET A 56 23.32 -6.02 25.58
N VAL A 57 22.68 -5.26 26.49
CA VAL A 57 23.38 -4.62 27.63
C VAL A 57 23.85 -5.67 28.63
N SER A 58 23.03 -6.66 28.98
CA SER A 58 23.39 -7.73 29.93
C SER A 58 24.52 -8.63 29.38
N MET A 59 24.59 -8.78 28.07
CA MET A 59 25.71 -9.44 27.36
C MET A 59 26.97 -8.55 27.27
N HIS A 60 26.98 -7.39 27.92
CA HIS A 60 28.09 -6.42 27.91
C HIS A 60 28.50 -5.99 26.50
N MET A 61 27.59 -5.98 25.55
CA MET A 61 27.88 -5.55 24.18
C MET A 61 28.33 -4.09 24.14
N SER A 62 29.44 -3.82 23.46
CA SER A 62 29.88 -2.44 23.24
C SER A 62 28.91 -1.67 22.35
N LYS A 63 28.77 -0.34 22.58
CA LYS A 63 27.91 0.54 21.73
C LYS A 63 28.13 0.38 20.23
N PRO A 64 29.37 0.23 19.70
CA PRO A 64 29.58 -0.04 18.28
C PRO A 64 29.00 -1.37 17.81
N ASN A 65 29.10 -2.43 18.63
CA ASN A 65 28.57 -3.74 18.26
C ASN A 65 27.04 -3.75 18.30
N THR A 66 26.42 -3.17 19.34
CA THR A 66 24.96 -2.96 19.40
C THR A 66 24.47 -2.26 18.14
N ARG A 67 25.13 -1.17 17.75
CA ARG A 67 24.78 -0.41 16.54
C ARG A 67 24.89 -1.27 15.26
N ARG A 68 25.93 -2.13 15.15
CA ARG A 68 26.08 -3.04 14.00
C ARG A 68 24.97 -4.09 13.94
N VAL A 69 24.59 -4.64 15.09
CA VAL A 69 23.48 -5.61 15.17
C VAL A 69 22.18 -4.95 14.75
N VAL A 70 21.86 -3.76 15.28
CA VAL A 70 20.62 -3.04 14.94
C VAL A 70 20.58 -2.70 13.44
N LEU A 71 21.69 -2.22 12.89
CA LEU A 71 21.79 -1.97 11.45
C LEU A 71 21.66 -3.26 10.63
N GLY A 72 22.27 -4.35 11.08
CA GLY A 72 22.16 -5.67 10.44
C GLY A 72 20.70 -6.15 10.39
N LEU A 73 19.96 -6.03 11.49
CA LEU A 73 18.54 -6.35 11.55
C LEU A 73 17.71 -5.46 10.59
N ALA A 74 18.01 -4.16 10.53
CA ALA A 74 17.35 -3.25 9.59
C ALA A 74 17.61 -3.65 8.14
N VAL A 75 18.85 -3.99 7.80
CA VAL A 75 19.21 -4.44 6.44
C VAL A 75 18.51 -5.75 6.10
N VAL A 76 18.46 -6.73 7.01
CA VAL A 76 17.74 -7.99 6.80
C VAL A 76 16.25 -7.74 6.53
N SER A 77 15.60 -6.88 7.32
CA SER A 77 14.18 -6.52 7.12
C SER A 77 13.95 -5.82 5.77
N ALA A 78 14.84 -4.89 5.38
CA ALA A 78 14.73 -4.20 4.09
C ALA A 78 14.93 -5.18 2.91
N ILE A 79 15.89 -6.10 3.01
CA ILE A 79 16.09 -7.16 2.01
C ILE A 79 14.87 -8.09 1.97
N ALA A 80 14.30 -8.45 3.11
CA ALA A 80 13.09 -9.27 3.17
C ALA A 80 11.93 -8.62 2.39
N MET A 81 11.71 -7.30 2.50
CA MET A 81 10.72 -6.59 1.69
C MET A 81 11.00 -6.73 0.20
N MET A 82 12.24 -6.55 -0.24
CA MET A 82 12.60 -6.59 -1.66
C MET A 82 12.47 -8.00 -2.25
N VAL A 83 12.85 -9.02 -1.48
CA VAL A 83 12.86 -10.43 -1.93
C VAL A 83 11.47 -11.05 -1.92
N LEU A 84 10.66 -10.73 -0.90
CA LEU A 84 9.30 -11.26 -0.76
C LEU A 84 8.29 -10.53 -1.65
N TYR A 85 8.65 -9.40 -2.22
CA TYR A 85 7.79 -8.68 -3.15
C TYR A 85 7.68 -9.41 -4.48
N ASN A 86 6.46 -9.77 -4.85
CA ASN A 86 6.13 -10.33 -6.17
C ASN A 86 5.30 -9.30 -6.96
N PRO A 87 5.77 -8.80 -8.12
CA PRO A 87 5.03 -7.84 -8.92
C PRO A 87 3.75 -8.41 -9.56
N ALA A 88 3.65 -9.73 -9.71
CA ALA A 88 2.47 -10.43 -10.25
C ALA A 88 1.43 -10.80 -9.17
N ALA A 89 1.65 -10.43 -7.91
CA ALA A 89 0.75 -10.74 -6.80
C ALA A 89 0.44 -9.51 -5.97
N ASP A 90 -0.65 -9.60 -5.19
CA ASP A 90 -1.02 -8.54 -4.24
C ASP A 90 0.12 -8.23 -3.25
N PRO A 91 0.58 -6.98 -3.15
CA PRO A 91 1.70 -6.61 -2.32
C PRO A 91 1.36 -6.52 -0.82
N SER A 92 0.12 -6.78 -0.42
CA SER A 92 -0.36 -6.59 0.97
C SER A 92 0.45 -7.38 1.99
N ARG A 93 0.95 -8.58 1.64
CA ARG A 93 1.82 -9.37 2.54
C ARG A 93 3.08 -8.60 2.95
N VAL A 94 3.77 -7.99 2.00
CA VAL A 94 4.99 -7.22 2.27
C VAL A 94 4.70 -5.84 2.83
N TYR A 95 3.49 -5.33 2.60
CA TYR A 95 3.03 -4.06 3.13
C TYR A 95 2.61 -4.15 4.60
N TYR A 96 1.92 -5.22 5.01
CA TYR A 96 1.47 -5.47 6.38
C TYR A 96 2.56 -6.08 7.28
N GLY A 97 3.52 -6.80 6.71
CA GLY A 97 4.47 -7.61 7.47
C GLY A 97 5.37 -6.80 8.40
N THR A 98 5.43 -7.15 9.69
CA THR A 98 6.39 -6.56 10.63
C THR A 98 7.82 -6.86 10.20
N ASP A 99 8.08 -8.06 9.72
CA ASP A 99 9.38 -8.52 9.21
C ASP A 99 9.91 -7.69 8.04
N THR A 100 9.01 -7.18 7.20
CA THR A 100 9.35 -6.39 6.02
C THR A 100 9.34 -4.88 6.28
N ARG A 101 8.76 -4.41 7.39
CA ARG A 101 8.55 -2.98 7.68
C ARG A 101 9.36 -2.45 8.86
N VAL A 102 9.78 -3.33 9.78
CA VAL A 102 10.46 -2.94 11.02
C VAL A 102 11.80 -2.23 10.79
N PHE A 103 12.39 -2.35 9.59
CA PHE A 103 13.64 -1.66 9.26
C PHE A 103 13.55 -0.14 9.46
N SER A 104 12.40 0.47 9.20
CA SER A 104 12.20 1.93 9.40
C SER A 104 12.37 2.32 10.88
N LEU A 105 11.81 1.54 11.80
CA LEU A 105 11.94 1.74 13.25
C LEU A 105 13.38 1.43 13.72
N LEU A 106 13.96 0.34 13.20
CA LEU A 106 15.33 -0.04 13.51
C LEU A 106 16.37 0.99 13.04
N LEU A 107 16.15 1.64 11.90
CA LEU A 107 16.99 2.74 11.42
C LEU A 107 16.92 3.94 12.36
N GLY A 108 15.75 4.27 12.87
CA GLY A 108 15.58 5.30 13.92
C GLY A 108 16.32 4.92 15.21
N ALA A 109 16.16 3.67 15.68
CA ALA A 109 16.87 3.15 16.83
C ALA A 109 18.39 3.15 16.62
N TRP A 110 18.87 2.76 15.43
CA TRP A 110 20.28 2.82 15.04
C TRP A 110 20.84 4.25 15.14
N MET A 111 20.12 5.23 14.65
CA MET A 111 20.53 6.64 14.70
C MET A 111 20.63 7.14 16.15
N ALA A 112 19.75 6.69 17.05
CA ALA A 112 19.78 7.07 18.47
C ALA A 112 21.07 6.66 19.21
N PHE A 113 21.85 5.72 18.69
CA PHE A 113 23.20 5.39 19.22
C PHE A 113 24.30 6.32 18.73
N ILE A 114 23.99 7.31 17.90
CA ILE A 114 24.96 8.26 17.35
C ILE A 114 24.77 9.61 18.06
N PRO A 115 25.80 10.17 18.74
CA PRO A 115 25.70 11.48 19.33
C PRO A 115 25.37 12.55 18.27
N ASP A 116 24.54 13.53 18.62
CA ASP A 116 24.05 14.57 17.69
C ASP A 116 25.19 15.30 16.98
N ARG A 117 26.29 15.56 17.71
CA ARG A 117 27.50 16.19 17.15
C ARG A 117 28.19 15.40 16.06
N ASP A 118 27.95 14.09 15.98
CA ASP A 118 28.59 13.17 15.03
C ASP A 118 27.67 12.86 13.83
N LEU A 119 26.47 13.46 13.74
CA LEU A 119 25.53 13.28 12.63
C LEU A 119 25.97 13.99 11.34
N ALA A 120 26.90 14.95 11.41
CA ALA A 120 27.48 15.59 10.21
C ALA A 120 28.14 14.55 9.30
N PRO A 121 27.95 14.57 7.97
CA PRO A 121 28.30 13.49 7.05
C PRO A 121 29.73 12.99 7.18
N VAL A 122 30.71 13.88 7.23
CA VAL A 122 32.13 13.47 7.36
C VAL A 122 32.42 12.88 8.73
N ARG A 123 31.83 13.40 9.81
CA ARG A 123 31.99 12.84 11.16
C ARG A 123 31.34 11.48 11.27
N LEU A 124 30.14 11.33 10.70
CA LEU A 124 29.42 10.07 10.63
C LEU A 124 30.21 9.01 9.85
N ALA A 125 30.72 9.37 8.66
CA ALA A 125 31.56 8.48 7.86
C ALA A 125 32.82 8.01 8.63
N ARG A 126 33.50 8.91 9.34
CA ARG A 126 34.64 8.53 10.21
C ARG A 126 34.22 7.57 11.34
N ARG A 127 33.08 7.84 11.97
CA ARG A 127 32.56 7.00 13.05
C ARG A 127 32.15 5.61 12.58
N LEU A 128 31.70 5.50 11.33
CA LEU A 128 31.37 4.23 10.68
C LEU A 128 32.60 3.48 10.13
N GLY A 129 33.79 4.06 10.24
CA GLY A 129 35.03 3.47 9.72
C GLY A 129 35.24 3.66 8.22
N LEU A 130 34.44 4.52 7.58
CA LEU A 130 34.51 4.84 6.14
C LEU A 130 35.51 5.96 5.86
N ASN A 131 36.75 5.81 6.34
CA ASN A 131 37.78 6.86 6.31
C ASN A 131 38.12 7.34 4.90
N ARG A 132 37.97 6.49 3.87
CA ARG A 132 38.18 6.87 2.46
C ARG A 132 37.16 7.91 1.99
N LEU A 133 35.90 7.80 2.41
CA LEU A 133 34.83 8.75 2.10
C LEU A 133 34.95 10.03 2.94
N ALA A 134 35.57 9.95 4.11
CA ALA A 134 35.77 11.07 5.01
C ALA A 134 36.94 11.99 4.62
N GLY A 135 37.60 11.78 3.47
CA GLY A 135 38.70 12.62 2.99
C GLY A 135 39.93 12.58 3.91
N ALA A 136 40.13 11.49 4.67
CA ALA A 136 41.36 11.31 5.45
C ALA A 136 42.54 11.12 4.48
N ALA A 137 43.34 12.17 4.32
CA ALA A 137 44.61 12.07 3.63
C ALA A 137 45.42 10.93 4.24
N LYS A 138 45.91 10.02 3.41
CA LYS A 138 46.86 9.01 3.81
C LYS A 138 48.04 9.71 4.48
N HIS A 139 48.21 9.54 5.79
CA HIS A 139 49.50 9.78 6.39
C HIS A 139 50.45 8.76 5.75
N GLY A 140 51.36 9.23 4.95
CA GLY A 140 52.37 8.40 4.34
C GLY A 140 53.22 7.71 5.41
N LYS A 141 52.98 6.39 5.55
CA LYS A 141 54.04 5.51 6.03
C LYS A 141 54.96 5.30 4.83
N ASN A 142 55.96 6.13 4.72
CA ASN A 142 57.18 5.85 3.96
C ASN A 142 58.22 6.85 4.39
N ALA A 143 58.95 6.53 5.41
CA ALA A 143 60.34 6.96 5.59
C ALA A 143 61.07 5.84 6.35
N GLU A 144 61.37 4.75 5.65
CA GLU A 144 62.58 4.02 5.97
C GLU A 144 63.75 4.88 5.51
N GLY A 145 64.16 5.81 6.39
CA GLY A 145 65.38 6.58 6.22
C GLY A 145 66.57 5.72 6.69
N LYS A 146 67.56 5.59 5.82
CA LYS A 146 68.89 5.05 6.16
C LYS A 146 69.49 5.84 7.34
N PRO A 147 70.23 5.20 8.26
CA PRO A 147 70.89 5.88 9.36
C PRO A 147 72.13 6.64 8.85
N GLY A 148 72.12 7.96 8.96
CA GLY A 148 73.32 8.77 8.83
C GLY A 148 73.17 10.02 7.99
N GLU A 149 72.35 11.01 8.41
CA GLU A 149 72.60 12.40 8.03
C GLU A 149 71.90 13.32 9.06
N LYS A 150 72.71 14.08 9.78
CA LYS A 150 72.25 15.13 10.68
C LYS A 150 71.81 16.30 9.82
N THR A 151 70.52 16.58 9.77
CA THR A 151 70.01 17.83 9.26
C THR A 151 69.09 18.47 10.28
N ASP A 152 69.25 19.78 10.42
CA ASP A 152 68.72 20.71 11.41
C ASP A 152 67.23 20.49 11.80
N GLU A 153 67.04 20.47 13.11
CA GLU A 153 65.76 20.71 13.81
C GLU A 153 65.25 22.09 13.47
N SER A 154 64.15 22.17 12.72
CA SER A 154 63.11 23.18 12.85
C SER A 154 62.28 23.32 11.55
N ALA A 155 61.43 22.31 11.28
CA ALA A 155 60.23 22.51 10.48
C ALA A 155 59.15 21.53 11.00
N GLU A 156 58.52 21.93 12.08
CA GLU A 156 57.24 21.37 12.53
C GLU A 156 56.23 21.57 11.38
N THR A 157 56.11 20.54 10.53
CA THR A 157 55.11 20.52 9.46
C THR A 157 53.75 20.59 10.12
N ALA A 158 53.17 21.77 10.16
CA ALA A 158 51.80 22.01 10.62
C ALA A 158 50.89 21.01 9.93
N PRO A 159 49.98 20.31 10.67
CA PRO A 159 49.08 19.34 10.08
C PRO A 159 48.24 20.02 8.96
N ALA A 160 48.30 19.45 7.76
CA ALA A 160 47.60 19.99 6.59
C ALA A 160 46.13 20.29 6.96
N GLN A 161 45.75 21.56 6.84
CA GLN A 161 44.38 21.96 7.19
C GLN A 161 43.40 21.24 6.27
N PRO A 162 42.30 20.67 6.82
CA PRO A 162 41.29 20.01 6.00
C PRO A 162 40.70 20.98 4.97
N SER A 163 40.45 20.50 3.76
CA SER A 163 39.86 21.30 2.68
C SER A 163 38.57 22.00 3.14
N ALA A 164 38.20 23.11 2.52
CA ALA A 164 36.98 23.85 2.85
C ALA A 164 35.73 22.95 2.75
N LEU A 165 35.70 22.02 1.78
CA LEU A 165 34.64 21.00 1.65
C LEU A 165 34.59 20.09 2.85
N VAL A 166 35.70 19.54 3.29
CA VAL A 166 35.72 18.65 4.47
C VAL A 166 35.30 19.40 5.74
N ARG A 167 35.67 20.68 5.87
CA ARG A 167 35.20 21.52 6.99
C ARG A 167 33.71 21.75 6.95
N PHE A 168 33.14 22.08 5.79
CA PHE A 168 31.70 22.26 5.61
C PHE A 168 30.94 20.98 5.97
N TRP A 169 31.28 19.84 5.34
CA TRP A 169 30.60 18.55 5.60
C TRP A 169 30.87 17.95 6.99
N SER A 170 31.73 18.57 7.78
CA SER A 170 31.94 18.26 9.20
C SER A 170 31.18 19.22 10.13
N SER A 171 30.54 20.23 9.60
CA SER A 171 29.84 21.28 10.35
C SER A 171 28.35 20.97 10.57
N PRO A 172 27.70 21.57 11.58
CA PRO A 172 26.24 21.49 11.72
C PRO A 172 25.46 22.01 10.52
N ALA A 173 25.98 23.02 9.78
CA ALA A 173 25.33 23.53 8.59
C ALA A 173 25.11 22.47 7.50
N SER A 174 25.99 21.48 7.40
CA SER A 174 25.80 20.36 6.47
C SER A 174 24.61 19.48 6.83
N ILE A 175 24.25 19.40 8.11
CA ILE A 175 23.09 18.64 8.59
C ILE A 175 21.81 19.38 8.18
N ASP A 176 21.77 20.71 8.26
CA ASP A 176 20.63 21.50 7.77
C ASP A 176 20.43 21.30 6.26
N VAL A 177 21.52 21.30 5.46
CA VAL A 177 21.42 21.02 4.03
C VAL A 177 20.83 19.63 3.78
N LEU A 178 21.28 18.59 4.52
CA LEU A 178 20.70 17.25 4.44
C LEU A 178 19.23 17.25 4.85
N GLY A 179 18.85 18.01 5.87
CA GLY A 179 17.47 18.14 6.31
C GLY A 179 16.57 18.75 5.23
N VAL A 180 17.04 19.79 4.54
CA VAL A 180 16.32 20.39 3.39
C VAL A 180 16.21 19.38 2.24
N VAL A 181 17.30 18.68 1.89
CA VAL A 181 17.28 17.62 0.88
C VAL A 181 16.28 16.51 1.26
N GLY A 182 16.26 16.13 2.54
CA GLY A 182 15.30 15.17 3.08
C GLY A 182 13.85 15.64 2.90
N LEU A 183 13.54 16.89 3.27
CA LEU A 183 12.19 17.47 3.13
C LEU A 183 11.74 17.53 1.66
N VAL A 184 12.62 18.04 0.78
CA VAL A 184 12.33 18.11 -0.66
C VAL A 184 12.16 16.71 -1.26
N GLY A 185 13.04 15.77 -0.87
CA GLY A 185 12.93 14.36 -1.30
C GLY A 185 11.63 13.70 -0.84
N LEU A 186 11.20 13.91 0.42
CA LEU A 186 9.93 13.41 0.93
C LEU A 186 8.74 14.03 0.18
N ALA A 187 8.77 15.34 -0.07
CA ALA A 187 7.74 16.02 -0.85
C ALA A 187 7.66 15.46 -2.28
N ALA A 188 8.81 15.24 -2.93
CA ALA A 188 8.88 14.61 -4.24
C ALA A 188 8.33 13.17 -4.21
N MET A 189 8.67 12.39 -3.18
CA MET A 189 8.11 11.03 -3.02
C MET A 189 6.59 11.06 -2.90
N VAL A 190 6.03 11.97 -2.10
CA VAL A 190 4.57 12.12 -1.97
C VAL A 190 3.92 12.51 -3.30
N ALA A 191 4.56 13.37 -4.08
CA ALA A 191 4.00 13.87 -5.35
C ALA A 191 4.16 12.90 -6.53
N LEU A 192 5.23 12.09 -6.56
CA LEU A 192 5.62 11.31 -7.73
C LEU A 192 5.49 9.80 -7.56
N THR A 193 5.22 9.30 -6.34
CA THR A 193 5.12 7.86 -6.09
C THR A 193 3.75 7.48 -5.56
N ASN A 194 3.38 6.23 -5.81
CA ASN A 194 2.18 5.62 -5.23
C ASN A 194 2.53 4.26 -4.62
N GLY A 195 1.63 3.73 -3.77
CA GLY A 195 1.83 2.47 -3.06
C GLY A 195 1.77 1.21 -3.93
N TYR A 196 1.46 1.33 -5.22
CA TYR A 196 1.22 0.20 -6.12
C TYR A 196 2.42 -0.14 -7.00
N THR A 197 3.38 0.77 -7.13
CA THR A 197 4.55 0.56 -8.00
C THR A 197 5.60 -0.33 -7.35
N ALA A 198 6.27 -1.15 -8.16
CA ALA A 198 7.40 -1.99 -7.73
C ALA A 198 8.52 -1.18 -7.05
N PHE A 199 8.70 0.09 -7.44
CA PHE A 199 9.65 1.02 -6.82
C PHE A 199 9.45 1.10 -5.31
N GLN A 200 8.19 1.19 -4.83
CA GLN A 200 7.87 1.31 -3.40
C GLN A 200 8.48 0.16 -2.57
N TYR A 201 8.41 -1.07 -3.10
CA TYR A 201 8.87 -2.28 -2.41
C TYR A 201 10.34 -2.62 -2.67
N ARG A 202 10.88 -2.23 -3.84
CA ARG A 202 12.26 -2.51 -4.25
C ARG A 202 13.27 -1.44 -3.81
N GLY A 203 12.89 -0.56 -2.87
CA GLY A 203 13.79 0.43 -2.29
C GLY A 203 13.15 1.78 -1.98
N GLY A 204 11.97 2.10 -2.52
CA GLY A 204 11.27 3.37 -2.30
C GLY A 204 10.98 3.61 -0.80
N THR A 205 10.47 2.61 -0.09
CA THR A 205 10.21 2.71 1.36
C THR A 205 11.51 2.90 2.16
N LEU A 206 12.60 2.23 1.75
CA LEU A 206 13.91 2.42 2.36
C LEU A 206 14.45 3.84 2.09
N LEU A 207 14.32 4.35 0.87
CA LEU A 207 14.68 5.72 0.52
C LEU A 207 13.88 6.73 1.36
N CYS A 208 12.55 6.54 1.49
CA CYS A 208 11.70 7.36 2.34
C CYS A 208 12.21 7.37 3.80
N SER A 209 12.58 6.20 4.35
CA SER A 209 13.15 6.08 5.70
C SER A 209 14.48 6.83 5.83
N ILE A 210 15.36 6.76 4.84
CA ILE A 210 16.65 7.49 4.83
C ILE A 210 16.40 9.02 4.78
N LEU A 211 15.51 9.48 3.90
CA LEU A 211 15.15 10.89 3.81
C LEU A 211 14.56 11.40 5.15
N THR A 212 13.72 10.60 5.78
CA THR A 212 13.17 10.90 7.11
C THR A 212 14.27 11.02 8.16
N LEU A 213 15.25 10.11 8.17
CA LEU A 213 16.40 10.20 9.08
C LEU A 213 17.22 11.49 8.88
N MET A 214 17.38 11.94 7.62
CA MET A 214 18.06 13.22 7.33
C MET A 214 17.31 14.41 7.96
N VAL A 215 15.98 14.41 7.86
CA VAL A 215 15.14 15.44 8.50
C VAL A 215 15.24 15.37 10.02
N ILE A 216 15.14 14.16 10.61
CA ILE A 216 15.26 13.98 12.06
C ILE A 216 16.64 14.44 12.55
N ALA A 217 17.72 14.08 11.83
CA ALA A 217 19.08 14.53 12.14
C ALA A 217 19.19 16.07 12.19
N ALA A 218 18.51 16.76 11.27
CA ALA A 218 18.45 18.22 11.27
C ALA A 218 17.61 18.78 12.42
N CYS A 219 16.49 18.12 12.76
CA CYS A 219 15.60 18.55 13.85
C CYS A 219 16.27 18.47 15.23
N VAL A 220 17.20 17.54 15.47
CA VAL A 220 17.92 17.45 16.73
C VAL A 220 19.06 18.45 16.88
N GLN A 221 19.32 19.31 15.88
CA GLN A 221 20.29 20.41 15.99
C GLN A 221 19.63 21.68 16.54
N PRO A 222 19.86 22.10 17.79
CA PRO A 222 19.05 23.13 18.44
C PRO A 222 19.09 24.50 17.74
N GLN A 223 20.17 24.78 17.00
CA GLN A 223 20.35 26.06 16.31
C GLN A 223 20.16 25.94 14.79
N GLY A 224 19.77 24.75 14.31
CA GLY A 224 19.56 24.49 12.90
C GLY A 224 18.39 25.28 12.32
N MET A 225 18.48 25.63 11.04
CA MET A 225 17.42 26.32 10.31
C MET A 225 16.18 25.42 10.17
N VAL A 226 16.37 24.12 9.85
CA VAL A 226 15.30 23.15 9.73
C VAL A 226 14.61 22.93 11.08
N ALA A 227 15.40 22.78 12.16
CA ALA A 227 14.85 22.65 13.51
C ALA A 227 13.97 23.84 13.89
N ARG A 228 14.44 25.09 13.64
CA ARG A 228 13.66 26.30 13.92
C ARG A 228 12.39 26.39 13.08
N ALA A 229 12.45 26.06 11.80
CA ALA A 229 11.27 26.07 10.92
C ALA A 229 10.22 25.07 11.37
N LEU A 230 10.63 23.82 11.69
CA LEU A 230 9.71 22.76 12.14
C LEU A 230 9.28 22.91 13.60
N SER A 231 9.93 23.78 14.39
CA SER A 231 9.52 24.14 15.76
C SER A 231 8.45 25.25 15.81
N ALA A 232 7.94 25.71 14.67
CA ALA A 232 6.82 26.65 14.63
C ALA A 232 5.60 26.09 15.40
N GLU A 233 4.96 26.94 16.23
CA GLU A 233 3.88 26.52 17.12
C GLU A 233 2.77 25.69 16.44
N PRO A 234 2.27 26.06 15.24
CA PRO A 234 1.24 25.26 14.57
C PRO A 234 1.70 23.84 14.24
N LEU A 235 2.95 23.65 13.78
CA LEU A 235 3.51 22.34 13.45
C LEU A 235 3.71 21.50 14.72
N VAL A 236 4.23 22.11 15.77
CA VAL A 236 4.38 21.44 17.09
C VAL A 236 3.02 21.07 17.67
N TRP A 237 2.01 21.94 17.49
CA TRP A 237 0.65 21.67 17.92
C TRP A 237 0.07 20.43 17.22
N VAL A 238 0.20 20.34 15.89
CA VAL A 238 -0.20 19.15 15.10
C VAL A 238 0.60 17.92 15.54
N GLY A 239 1.93 18.05 15.65
CA GLY A 239 2.81 16.95 16.03
C GLY A 239 2.47 16.34 17.40
N LYS A 240 2.09 17.16 18.38
CA LYS A 240 1.67 16.67 19.70
C LYS A 240 0.38 15.86 19.65
N ARG A 241 -0.46 16.06 18.65
CA ARG A 241 -1.78 15.43 18.45
C ARG A 241 -1.78 14.36 17.37
N SER A 242 -0.64 14.14 16.72
CA SER A 242 -0.54 13.24 15.56
C SER A 242 -1.08 11.84 15.85
N TYR A 243 -0.83 11.31 17.05
CA TYR A 243 -1.36 10.02 17.48
C TYR A 243 -2.90 10.03 17.57
N SER A 244 -3.49 11.01 18.23
CA SER A 244 -4.95 11.14 18.29
C SER A 244 -5.58 11.39 16.92
N ILE A 245 -4.91 12.20 16.04
CA ILE A 245 -5.34 12.41 14.66
C ILE A 245 -5.31 11.09 13.90
N TYR A 246 -4.24 10.30 14.04
CA TYR A 246 -4.09 9.01 13.41
C TYR A 246 -5.19 8.00 13.84
N LEU A 247 -5.53 7.95 15.12
CA LEU A 247 -6.56 7.04 15.62
C LEU A 247 -7.95 7.35 15.05
N TRP A 248 -8.28 8.63 14.87
CA TRP A 248 -9.63 9.06 14.54
C TRP A 248 -9.86 9.38 13.07
N HIS A 249 -8.80 9.72 12.28
CA HIS A 249 -9.00 10.15 10.89
C HIS A 249 -9.67 9.08 10.04
N TYR A 250 -9.20 7.85 10.09
CA TYR A 250 -9.68 6.79 9.20
C TYR A 250 -11.13 6.38 9.50
N PRO A 251 -11.53 6.05 10.75
CA PRO A 251 -12.92 5.73 11.05
C PRO A 251 -13.88 6.87 10.72
N LEU A 252 -13.50 8.12 11.01
CA LEU A 252 -14.35 9.28 10.73
C LEU A 252 -14.48 9.54 9.24
N LEU A 253 -13.38 9.47 8.49
CA LEU A 253 -13.42 9.63 7.04
C LEU A 253 -14.25 8.53 6.37
N LEU A 254 -14.14 7.30 6.85
CA LEU A 254 -14.95 6.19 6.35
C LEU A 254 -16.45 6.40 6.59
N LEU A 255 -16.82 6.86 7.79
CA LEU A 255 -18.23 7.18 8.12
C LEU A 255 -18.78 8.36 7.31
N MET A 256 -17.93 9.35 6.98
CA MET A 256 -18.33 10.52 6.21
C MET A 256 -18.32 10.31 4.70
N ASN A 257 -17.61 9.30 4.21
CA ASN A 257 -17.53 8.94 2.80
C ASN A 257 -17.90 7.46 2.63
N PRO A 258 -19.19 7.11 2.66
CA PRO A 258 -19.62 5.74 2.38
C PRO A 258 -19.11 5.32 0.99
N VAL A 259 -18.60 4.10 0.89
CA VAL A 259 -18.01 3.55 -0.36
C VAL A 259 -19.01 3.57 -1.52
N ALA A 260 -20.31 3.44 -1.21
CA ALA A 260 -21.39 3.54 -2.20
C ALA A 260 -21.56 4.95 -2.83
N ASN A 261 -20.95 5.98 -2.26
CA ASN A 261 -21.07 7.34 -2.77
C ASN A 261 -19.93 7.67 -3.76
N ILE A 262 -20.20 7.50 -5.06
CA ILE A 262 -19.24 7.70 -6.16
C ILE A 262 -19.23 9.15 -6.68
N ASN A 263 -20.13 9.99 -6.18
CA ASN A 263 -20.19 11.38 -6.60
C ASN A 263 -18.96 12.15 -6.11
N ASP A 264 -18.49 13.10 -6.91
CA ASP A 264 -17.39 13.98 -6.54
C ASP A 264 -17.69 14.69 -5.22
N THR A 265 -16.83 14.49 -4.24
CA THR A 265 -16.96 15.14 -2.95
C THR A 265 -16.74 16.66 -3.10
N PRO A 266 -17.69 17.53 -2.77
CA PRO A 266 -17.53 18.96 -2.92
C PRO A 266 -16.43 19.47 -1.99
N TRP A 267 -15.67 20.49 -2.43
CA TRP A 267 -14.49 21.01 -1.73
C TRP A 267 -14.76 21.43 -0.27
N TRP A 268 -15.95 21.94 0.04
CA TRP A 268 -16.33 22.34 1.40
C TRP A 268 -16.48 21.14 2.33
N GLN A 269 -16.83 19.97 1.83
CA GLN A 269 -16.93 18.73 2.61
C GLN A 269 -15.55 18.27 3.10
N TYR A 270 -14.49 18.40 2.27
CA TYR A 270 -13.12 18.14 2.73
C TYR A 270 -12.72 19.03 3.91
N ILE A 271 -13.09 20.32 3.87
CA ILE A 271 -12.83 21.22 4.99
C ILE A 271 -13.57 20.76 6.25
N LEU A 272 -14.85 20.40 6.11
CA LEU A 272 -15.67 19.93 7.24
C LEU A 272 -15.09 18.63 7.84
N GLN A 273 -14.66 17.71 6.99
CA GLN A 273 -14.01 16.46 7.39
C GLN A 273 -12.74 16.72 8.21
N VAL A 274 -11.86 17.59 7.72
CA VAL A 274 -10.62 17.96 8.42
C VAL A 274 -10.96 18.61 9.77
N LEU A 275 -11.91 19.55 9.82
CA LEU A 275 -12.32 20.21 11.06
C LEU A 275 -12.87 19.20 12.09
N LEU A 276 -13.70 18.26 11.66
CA LEU A 276 -14.26 17.23 12.52
C LEU A 276 -13.18 16.29 13.07
N VAL A 277 -12.30 15.81 12.19
CA VAL A 277 -11.17 14.95 12.61
C VAL A 277 -10.30 15.67 13.64
N VAL A 278 -9.95 16.93 13.38
CA VAL A 278 -9.13 17.73 14.31
C VAL A 278 -9.85 17.97 15.64
N ALA A 279 -11.15 18.26 15.61
CA ALA A 279 -11.94 18.48 16.83
C ALA A 279 -12.02 17.23 17.70
N VAL A 280 -12.32 16.07 17.10
CA VAL A 280 -12.37 14.78 17.81
C VAL A 280 -10.98 14.39 18.33
N ALA A 281 -9.94 14.57 17.52
CA ALA A 281 -8.56 14.31 17.93
C ALA A 281 -8.11 15.22 19.09
N GLU A 282 -8.49 16.51 19.10
CA GLU A 282 -8.22 17.41 20.22
C GLU A 282 -8.90 16.94 21.51
N CYS A 283 -10.17 16.54 21.42
CA CYS A 283 -10.88 15.96 22.56
C CYS A 283 -10.17 14.69 23.07
N SER A 284 -9.82 13.78 22.19
CA SER A 284 -9.10 12.55 22.53
C SER A 284 -7.73 12.85 23.17
N TYR A 285 -6.94 13.74 22.56
CA TYR A 285 -5.65 14.17 23.09
C TYR A 285 -5.76 14.78 24.49
N ARG A 286 -6.73 15.66 24.69
CA ARG A 286 -6.87 16.42 25.93
C ARG A 286 -7.43 15.58 27.07
N PHE A 287 -8.45 14.78 26.80
CA PHE A 287 -9.22 14.08 27.85
C PHE A 287 -8.80 12.62 28.06
N ILE A 288 -8.15 12.00 27.05
CA ILE A 288 -7.73 10.60 27.12
C ILE A 288 -6.20 10.52 27.13
N GLU A 289 -5.53 10.89 26.01
CA GLU A 289 -4.10 10.68 25.83
C GLU A 289 -3.26 11.41 26.89
N THR A 290 -3.51 12.70 27.10
CA THR A 290 -2.71 13.52 28.04
C THR A 290 -2.80 13.04 29.50
N PRO A 291 -3.98 12.71 30.07
CA PRO A 291 -4.06 12.13 31.40
C PRO A 291 -3.30 10.82 31.55
N PHE A 292 -3.43 9.90 30.56
CA PHE A 292 -2.70 8.63 30.58
C PHE A 292 -1.18 8.83 30.52
N ARG A 293 -0.70 9.69 29.64
CA ARG A 293 0.75 10.03 29.51
C ARG A 293 1.31 10.69 30.78
N LYS A 294 0.48 11.43 31.52
CA LYS A 294 0.86 12.01 32.82
C LYS A 294 0.75 11.02 33.99
N GLY A 295 0.55 9.73 33.69
CA GLY A 295 0.52 8.68 34.69
C GLY A 295 -0.75 8.63 35.53
N ALA A 296 -1.90 9.13 35.02
CA ALA A 296 -3.17 9.09 35.77
C ALA A 296 -3.53 7.66 36.19
N PHE A 297 -3.39 6.68 35.26
CA PHE A 297 -3.66 5.28 35.56
C PHE A 297 -2.78 4.76 36.72
N GLY A 298 -1.46 4.97 36.63
CA GLY A 298 -0.53 4.54 37.69
C GLY A 298 -0.83 5.17 39.06
N ARG A 299 -1.20 6.47 39.08
CA ARG A 299 -1.60 7.15 40.30
C ARG A 299 -2.87 6.56 40.90
N THR A 300 -3.90 6.34 40.07
CA THR A 300 -5.17 5.73 40.51
C THR A 300 -4.95 4.33 41.06
N VAL A 301 -4.11 3.50 40.40
CA VAL A 301 -3.75 2.17 40.92
C VAL A 301 -3.00 2.27 42.25
N ALA A 302 -2.06 3.20 42.38
CA ALA A 302 -1.36 3.43 43.65
C ALA A 302 -2.31 3.87 44.77
N GLU A 303 -3.23 4.81 44.52
CA GLU A 303 -4.25 5.27 45.44
C GLU A 303 -5.15 4.14 45.95
N PHE A 304 -5.53 3.20 45.07
CA PHE A 304 -6.29 2.02 45.47
C PHE A 304 -5.45 1.04 46.29
N ARG A 305 -4.20 0.81 45.89
CA ARG A 305 -3.29 -0.10 46.58
C ARG A 305 -2.94 0.41 47.99
N ASP A 306 -2.72 1.72 48.10
CA ASP A 306 -2.30 2.36 49.35
C ASP A 306 -3.52 2.72 50.24
N GLY A 307 -4.75 2.40 49.80
CA GLY A 307 -5.99 2.62 50.57
C GLY A 307 -6.39 4.09 50.74
N THR A 308 -5.74 5.02 50.02
CA THR A 308 -6.03 6.45 50.08
C THR A 308 -7.37 6.82 49.47
N THR A 309 -7.86 5.98 48.54
CA THR A 309 -9.20 6.10 47.96
C THR A 309 -9.85 4.72 47.78
N THR A 310 -11.18 4.67 47.80
CA THR A 310 -11.94 3.48 47.49
C THR A 310 -12.52 3.59 46.06
N PRO A 311 -12.80 2.47 45.37
CA PRO A 311 -13.44 2.51 44.04
C PRO A 311 -14.72 3.34 44.02
N ALA A 312 -15.54 3.27 45.08
CA ALA A 312 -16.78 4.03 45.20
C ALA A 312 -16.53 5.54 45.30
N ASN A 313 -15.54 5.95 46.08
CA ASN A 313 -15.17 7.36 46.25
C ASN A 313 -14.53 7.91 44.97
N TRP A 314 -13.69 7.09 44.31
CA TRP A 314 -13.09 7.45 43.02
C TRP A 314 -14.15 7.69 41.96
N VAL A 315 -15.13 6.77 41.82
CA VAL A 315 -16.26 6.92 40.88
C VAL A 315 -17.07 8.18 41.19
N ARG A 316 -17.35 8.46 42.47
CA ARG A 316 -18.06 9.70 42.88
C ARG A 316 -17.30 10.96 42.50
N ALA A 317 -15.97 10.94 42.62
CA ALA A 317 -15.13 12.08 42.25
C ALA A 317 -15.04 12.27 40.70
N HIS A 318 -15.27 11.21 39.93
CA HIS A 318 -15.13 11.21 38.48
C HIS A 318 -16.43 10.85 37.73
N VAL A 319 -17.61 11.14 38.34
CA VAL A 319 -18.92 10.80 37.76
C VAL A 319 -19.08 11.18 36.29
N PRO A 320 -18.71 12.41 35.84
CA PRO A 320 -18.87 12.74 34.40
C PRO A 320 -18.03 11.86 33.49
N ALA A 321 -16.81 11.53 33.86
CA ALA A 321 -15.93 10.67 33.09
C ALA A 321 -16.44 9.21 33.05
N CYS A 322 -16.86 8.70 34.21
CA CYS A 322 -17.45 7.35 34.31
C CYS A 322 -18.74 7.23 33.50
N ALA A 323 -19.61 8.25 33.56
CA ALA A 323 -20.82 8.29 32.76
C ALA A 323 -20.52 8.31 31.25
N ALA A 324 -19.58 9.15 30.82
CA ALA A 324 -19.15 9.17 29.42
C ALA A 324 -18.60 7.82 28.95
N CYS A 325 -17.73 7.18 29.75
CA CYS A 325 -17.24 5.84 29.46
C CYS A 325 -18.35 4.79 29.39
N ALA A 326 -19.32 4.85 30.33
CA ALA A 326 -20.47 3.95 30.32
C ALA A 326 -21.34 4.12 29.07
N VAL A 327 -21.60 5.36 28.65
CA VAL A 327 -22.34 5.64 27.39
C VAL A 327 -21.60 5.08 26.19
N VAL A 328 -20.29 5.33 26.07
CA VAL A 328 -19.47 4.80 24.97
C VAL A 328 -19.49 3.26 24.96
N LEU A 329 -19.36 2.62 26.11
CA LEU A 329 -19.44 1.16 26.23
C LEU A 329 -20.81 0.63 25.83
N VAL A 330 -21.90 1.24 26.27
CA VAL A 330 -23.27 0.84 25.92
C VAL A 330 -23.51 0.99 24.42
N VAL A 331 -23.08 2.10 23.82
CA VAL A 331 -23.20 2.32 22.37
C VAL A 331 -22.35 1.31 21.60
N ALA A 332 -21.11 1.06 22.03
CA ALA A 332 -20.23 0.10 21.37
C ALA A 332 -20.76 -1.34 21.47
N LEU A 333 -21.18 -1.77 22.66
CA LEU A 333 -21.78 -3.09 22.87
C LEU A 333 -23.12 -3.22 22.15
N GLY A 334 -23.97 -2.19 22.18
CA GLY A 334 -25.20 -2.13 21.43
C GLY A 334 -24.95 -2.26 19.92
N GLY A 335 -23.98 -1.52 19.38
CA GLY A 335 -23.57 -1.67 17.98
C GLY A 335 -23.07 -3.09 17.65
N LEU A 336 -22.27 -3.69 18.55
CA LEU A 336 -21.78 -5.06 18.36
C LEU A 336 -22.88 -6.13 18.40
N ILE A 337 -23.94 -5.92 19.20
CA ILE A 337 -25.00 -6.92 19.40
C ILE A 337 -26.13 -6.74 18.38
N PHE A 338 -26.57 -5.51 18.16
CA PHE A 338 -27.82 -5.22 17.45
C PHE A 338 -27.62 -4.80 16.00
N VAL A 339 -26.45 -4.30 15.61
CA VAL A 339 -26.19 -3.98 14.19
C VAL A 339 -25.82 -5.29 13.48
N PRO A 340 -26.59 -5.73 12.47
CA PRO A 340 -26.26 -6.93 11.70
C PRO A 340 -24.92 -6.75 10.98
N GLU A 341 -24.21 -7.86 10.77
CA GLU A 341 -23.07 -7.89 9.86
C GLU A 341 -23.62 -7.83 8.44
N THR A 342 -23.80 -6.62 7.93
CA THR A 342 -24.07 -6.43 6.50
C THR A 342 -22.71 -6.33 5.81
N SER A 343 -22.36 -7.35 5.00
CA SER A 343 -21.35 -7.12 3.97
C SER A 343 -21.98 -6.21 2.91
N ALA A 344 -21.23 -5.30 2.32
CA ALA A 344 -21.69 -4.52 1.16
C ALA A 344 -22.09 -5.43 -0.02
N LEU A 345 -21.61 -6.67 0.02
CA LEU A 345 -22.01 -7.80 -0.82
C LEU A 345 -23.07 -8.61 -0.08
N SER A 346 -24.35 -8.24 -0.20
CA SER A 346 -25.45 -8.98 0.43
C SER A 346 -25.98 -10.07 -0.51
N GLY A 347 -26.22 -11.27 0.04
CA GLY A 347 -26.90 -12.35 -0.65
C GLY A 347 -26.09 -13.07 -1.72
N GLU A 348 -26.69 -13.31 -2.88
CA GLU A 348 -26.10 -14.08 -4.00
C GLU A 348 -24.73 -13.57 -4.46
N GLY A 349 -24.47 -12.24 -4.35
CA GLY A 349 -23.21 -11.63 -4.70
C GLY A 349 -22.01 -12.08 -3.86
N ALA A 350 -22.20 -12.21 -2.55
CA ALA A 350 -21.15 -12.69 -1.66
C ALA A 350 -20.88 -14.20 -1.88
N GLU A 351 -21.90 -14.94 -2.25
CA GLU A 351 -21.79 -16.38 -2.53
C GLU A 351 -21.01 -16.64 -3.83
N VAL A 352 -21.23 -15.83 -4.87
CA VAL A 352 -20.48 -15.92 -6.14
C VAL A 352 -19.02 -15.54 -5.95
N LEU A 353 -18.72 -14.48 -5.19
CA LEU A 353 -17.33 -14.06 -4.92
C LEU A 353 -16.59 -15.01 -3.98
N ASN A 354 -17.30 -15.79 -3.16
CA ASN A 354 -16.73 -16.80 -2.26
C ASN A 354 -16.70 -18.21 -2.90
N LYS A 355 -17.42 -18.46 -3.99
CA LYS A 355 -17.15 -19.64 -4.82
C LYS A 355 -15.77 -19.41 -5.44
N GLU A 356 -14.80 -20.19 -4.96
CA GLU A 356 -13.54 -20.34 -5.70
C GLU A 356 -13.88 -20.57 -7.15
N ALA A 357 -13.31 -19.74 -8.01
CA ALA A 357 -13.64 -19.72 -9.41
C ALA A 357 -13.53 -21.15 -9.98
N LYS A 358 -14.62 -21.70 -10.44
CA LYS A 358 -14.62 -22.87 -11.34
C LYS A 358 -13.91 -22.55 -12.68
N ASN A 359 -13.30 -21.40 -12.75
CA ASN A 359 -12.65 -20.76 -13.89
C ASN A 359 -11.13 -20.67 -13.73
N THR A 360 -10.51 -21.71 -13.29
CA THR A 360 -9.10 -21.89 -13.59
C THR A 360 -8.98 -22.32 -15.05
N ALA A 361 -7.94 -21.82 -15.73
CA ALA A 361 -7.57 -22.37 -17.05
C ALA A 361 -7.72 -23.88 -17.01
N PRO A 362 -8.41 -24.49 -18.00
CA PRO A 362 -8.68 -25.91 -17.96
C PRO A 362 -7.37 -26.67 -17.87
N THR A 363 -7.05 -27.17 -16.69
CA THR A 363 -5.86 -28.01 -16.44
C THR A 363 -5.92 -29.30 -17.25
N ASP A 364 -7.09 -29.62 -17.80
CA ASP A 364 -7.38 -30.85 -18.52
C ASP A 364 -7.86 -30.62 -19.98
N GLN A 365 -7.94 -29.38 -20.47
CA GLN A 365 -8.15 -29.18 -21.91
C GLN A 365 -6.82 -29.40 -22.62
N GLN A 366 -6.80 -30.39 -23.47
CA GLN A 366 -5.73 -30.64 -24.42
C GLN A 366 -5.50 -29.33 -25.21
N ALA A 367 -4.25 -28.88 -25.27
CA ALA A 367 -3.87 -27.74 -26.12
C ALA A 367 -4.52 -27.87 -27.48
N ALA A 368 -5.10 -26.80 -28.02
CA ALA A 368 -5.70 -26.84 -29.35
C ALA A 368 -4.64 -27.26 -30.37
N ASP A 369 -5.07 -28.03 -31.37
CA ASP A 369 -4.17 -28.45 -32.47
C ASP A 369 -3.67 -27.19 -33.19
N ASP A 370 -2.40 -27.19 -33.63
CA ASP A 370 -1.78 -26.06 -34.34
C ASP A 370 -2.27 -25.96 -35.82
N THR A 371 -3.41 -26.60 -36.10
CA THR A 371 -4.07 -26.55 -37.42
C THR A 371 -4.98 -25.34 -37.51
N ASP A 372 -4.94 -24.62 -38.63
CA ASP A 372 -5.81 -23.48 -38.96
C ASP A 372 -6.56 -23.85 -40.28
N LYS A 373 -7.67 -24.63 -40.12
CA LYS A 373 -8.43 -25.18 -41.29
C LYS A 373 -9.36 -24.16 -41.92
N ASP A 374 -9.86 -23.22 -41.12
CA ASP A 374 -10.74 -22.16 -41.59
C ASP A 374 -9.95 -20.93 -42.08
N ASN A 375 -8.62 -20.94 -41.90
CA ASN A 375 -7.68 -19.94 -42.38
C ASN A 375 -7.97 -18.53 -41.81
N ASP A 376 -8.44 -18.46 -40.57
CA ASP A 376 -8.68 -17.20 -39.88
C ASP A 376 -7.41 -16.63 -39.23
N GLY A 377 -6.34 -17.42 -39.20
CA GLY A 377 -5.02 -17.08 -38.65
C GLY A 377 -4.82 -17.45 -37.20
N PHE A 378 -5.73 -18.27 -36.63
CA PHE A 378 -5.67 -18.80 -35.26
C PHE A 378 -5.85 -20.33 -35.28
N PRO A 379 -5.32 -21.04 -34.26
CA PRO A 379 -5.47 -22.49 -34.20
C PRO A 379 -6.93 -22.94 -34.07
N ASP A 380 -7.29 -24.03 -34.79
CA ASP A 380 -8.59 -24.69 -34.63
C ASP A 380 -8.83 -25.07 -33.14
N GLY A 381 -10.00 -24.70 -32.59
CA GLY A 381 -10.33 -24.94 -31.20
C GLY A 381 -9.84 -23.85 -30.22
N SER A 382 -9.27 -22.76 -30.72
CA SER A 382 -9.10 -21.54 -29.92
C SER A 382 -10.48 -20.91 -29.62
N TYR A 383 -10.58 -20.18 -28.51
CA TYR A 383 -11.81 -19.49 -28.14
C TYR A 383 -12.11 -18.32 -29.08
N ASP A 384 -13.34 -18.16 -29.53
CA ASP A 384 -13.78 -17.03 -30.34
C ASP A 384 -13.51 -15.69 -29.63
N LEU A 385 -13.78 -15.68 -28.33
CA LEU A 385 -13.49 -14.59 -27.45
C LEU A 385 -12.94 -15.13 -26.12
N LEU A 386 -11.79 -14.63 -25.71
CA LEU A 386 -11.21 -14.87 -24.38
C LEU A 386 -11.35 -13.60 -23.54
N MET A 387 -12.09 -13.69 -22.44
CA MET A 387 -12.23 -12.59 -21.49
C MET A 387 -11.40 -12.84 -20.24
N ILE A 388 -10.50 -11.94 -19.92
CA ILE A 388 -9.66 -11.98 -18.72
C ILE A 388 -10.10 -10.85 -17.79
N GLY A 389 -10.56 -11.21 -16.60
CA GLY A 389 -11.15 -10.28 -15.68
C GLY A 389 -10.75 -10.46 -14.22
N ASP A 390 -11.23 -9.52 -13.43
CA ASP A 390 -11.11 -9.54 -11.97
C ASP A 390 -12.46 -9.89 -11.29
N SER A 391 -12.62 -9.53 -10.02
CA SER A 391 -13.83 -9.81 -9.24
C SER A 391 -15.11 -9.20 -9.84
N VAL A 392 -15.02 -8.12 -10.60
CA VAL A 392 -16.17 -7.52 -11.29
C VAL A 392 -16.69 -8.47 -12.35
N SER A 393 -15.78 -9.01 -13.15
CA SER A 393 -16.09 -9.97 -14.23
C SER A 393 -16.52 -11.34 -13.70
N LEU A 394 -16.06 -11.72 -12.50
CA LEU A 394 -16.45 -12.97 -11.85
C LEU A 394 -17.97 -13.10 -11.65
N ARG A 395 -18.67 -11.96 -11.51
CA ARG A 395 -20.15 -11.93 -11.44
C ARG A 395 -20.83 -12.33 -12.75
N ALA A 396 -20.13 -12.21 -13.87
CA ALA A 396 -20.68 -12.52 -15.19
C ALA A 396 -20.46 -13.98 -15.63
N VAL A 397 -19.67 -14.76 -14.90
CA VAL A 397 -19.28 -16.12 -15.27
C VAL A 397 -20.46 -17.04 -15.57
N ASP A 398 -21.47 -17.07 -14.70
CA ASP A 398 -22.61 -17.97 -14.83
C ASP A 398 -23.52 -17.65 -16.04
N THR A 399 -23.44 -16.41 -16.54
CA THR A 399 -24.25 -15.91 -17.67
C THR A 399 -23.46 -15.77 -18.96
N PHE A 400 -22.14 -15.89 -18.89
CA PHE A 400 -21.24 -15.61 -20.01
C PHE A 400 -21.48 -16.50 -21.22
N ASP A 401 -21.56 -17.82 -21.02
CA ASP A 401 -21.73 -18.83 -22.08
C ASP A 401 -23.05 -18.63 -22.85
N GLY A 402 -24.08 -18.09 -22.18
CA GLY A 402 -25.36 -17.77 -22.81
C GLY A 402 -25.30 -16.57 -23.74
N VAL A 403 -24.28 -15.71 -23.62
CA VAL A 403 -24.08 -14.53 -24.46
C VAL A 403 -22.98 -14.78 -25.50
N PHE A 404 -21.96 -15.55 -25.15
CA PHE A 404 -20.78 -15.84 -25.94
C PHE A 404 -20.55 -17.36 -26.03
N PRO A 405 -21.32 -18.10 -26.83
CA PRO A 405 -21.01 -19.50 -27.12
C PRO A 405 -19.61 -19.61 -27.75
N HIS A 406 -18.92 -20.72 -27.56
CA HIS A 406 -17.56 -20.99 -28.05
C HIS A 406 -16.46 -20.03 -27.50
N SER A 407 -16.75 -19.31 -26.44
CA SER A 407 -15.87 -18.33 -25.80
C SER A 407 -15.54 -18.73 -24.36
N HIS A 408 -14.57 -18.07 -23.76
CA HIS A 408 -14.18 -18.37 -22.39
C HIS A 408 -13.97 -17.09 -21.57
N ILE A 409 -14.41 -17.14 -20.30
CA ILE A 409 -14.14 -16.10 -19.32
C ILE A 409 -13.25 -16.67 -18.21
N ASP A 410 -12.06 -16.09 -18.03
CA ASP A 410 -11.17 -16.37 -16.91
C ASP A 410 -11.14 -15.15 -15.98
N ALA A 411 -11.86 -15.24 -14.89
CA ALA A 411 -11.99 -14.16 -13.91
C ALA A 411 -11.56 -14.64 -12.52
N GLU A 412 -10.82 -13.81 -11.80
CA GLU A 412 -10.27 -14.15 -10.49
C GLU A 412 -10.38 -12.97 -9.54
N LYS A 413 -10.72 -13.25 -8.28
CA LYS A 413 -10.81 -12.25 -7.23
C LYS A 413 -9.44 -11.59 -6.99
N GLY A 414 -9.41 -10.23 -7.06
CA GLY A 414 -8.21 -9.48 -6.75
C GLY A 414 -7.14 -9.50 -7.83
N ARG A 415 -7.45 -10.05 -9.04
CA ARG A 415 -6.48 -10.12 -10.14
C ARG A 415 -5.98 -8.73 -10.52
N GLN A 416 -4.67 -8.58 -10.55
CA GLN A 416 -4.00 -7.38 -11.02
C GLN A 416 -3.69 -7.48 -12.52
N PHE A 417 -3.37 -6.35 -13.13
CA PHE A 417 -3.18 -6.25 -14.58
C PHE A 417 -2.04 -7.14 -15.10
N ASP A 418 -0.90 -7.20 -14.37
CA ASP A 418 0.24 -8.05 -14.73
C ASP A 418 -0.07 -9.55 -14.58
N ALA A 419 -0.89 -9.92 -13.58
CA ALA A 419 -1.36 -11.29 -13.43
C ALA A 419 -2.31 -11.67 -14.57
N GLY A 420 -3.18 -10.75 -15.00
CA GLY A 420 -4.02 -10.95 -16.18
C GLY A 420 -3.22 -11.12 -17.47
N ARG A 421 -2.12 -10.38 -17.63
CA ARG A 421 -1.18 -10.58 -18.76
C ARG A 421 -0.57 -11.99 -18.72
N ALA A 422 -0.07 -12.43 -17.55
CA ALA A 422 0.50 -13.78 -17.39
C ALA A 422 -0.53 -14.88 -17.71
N THR A 423 -1.79 -14.68 -17.31
CA THR A 423 -2.91 -15.57 -17.70
C THR A 423 -3.07 -15.61 -19.23
N PHE A 424 -3.06 -14.46 -19.89
CA PHE A 424 -3.16 -14.36 -21.35
C PHE A 424 -2.00 -15.08 -22.06
N GLU A 425 -0.76 -14.88 -21.59
CA GLU A 425 0.42 -15.60 -22.10
C GLU A 425 0.23 -17.14 -22.00
N GLY A 426 -0.37 -17.61 -20.89
CA GLY A 426 -0.71 -19.02 -20.71
C GLY A 426 -1.70 -19.56 -21.75
N TYR A 427 -2.73 -18.79 -22.08
CA TYR A 427 -3.68 -19.16 -23.15
C TYR A 427 -3.06 -19.12 -24.54
N ILE A 428 -2.16 -18.17 -24.81
CA ILE A 428 -1.39 -18.13 -26.07
C ILE A 428 -0.54 -19.40 -26.20
N GLN A 429 0.18 -19.79 -25.15
CA GLN A 429 1.06 -20.98 -25.15
C GLN A 429 0.29 -22.29 -25.36
N GLN A 430 -0.98 -22.32 -24.97
CA GLN A 430 -1.88 -23.47 -25.15
C GLN A 430 -2.67 -23.43 -26.48
N ASN A 431 -2.42 -22.45 -27.34
CA ASN A 431 -3.17 -22.21 -28.57
C ASN A 431 -4.67 -21.96 -28.36
N LEU A 432 -5.08 -21.53 -27.19
CA LEU A 432 -6.48 -21.30 -26.82
C LEU A 432 -6.92 -19.83 -26.98
N ALA A 433 -5.98 -18.88 -27.09
CA ALA A 433 -6.30 -17.47 -27.30
C ALA A 433 -6.53 -17.19 -28.79
N GLY A 434 -7.79 -17.05 -29.20
CA GLY A 434 -8.16 -16.77 -30.58
C GLY A 434 -8.13 -15.28 -30.93
N LYS A 435 -9.04 -14.87 -31.82
CA LYS A 435 -9.03 -13.54 -32.45
C LYS A 435 -9.38 -12.39 -31.53
N ILE A 436 -10.28 -12.58 -30.57
CA ILE A 436 -10.78 -11.50 -29.69
C ILE A 436 -10.36 -11.76 -28.25
N VAL A 437 -9.69 -10.78 -27.64
CA VAL A 437 -9.32 -10.83 -26.23
C VAL A 437 -9.84 -9.61 -25.51
N VAL A 438 -10.58 -9.82 -24.42
CA VAL A 438 -11.15 -8.77 -23.58
C VAL A 438 -10.40 -8.71 -22.26
N PHE A 439 -9.82 -7.57 -21.94
CA PHE A 439 -9.25 -7.29 -20.62
C PHE A 439 -10.18 -6.40 -19.81
N ALA A 440 -10.77 -6.98 -18.78
CA ALA A 440 -11.68 -6.31 -17.85
C ALA A 440 -11.01 -6.22 -16.48
N LEU A 441 -9.96 -5.41 -16.41
CA LEU A 441 -9.05 -5.29 -15.28
C LEU A 441 -8.79 -3.81 -14.96
N GLY A 442 -8.33 -3.53 -13.73
CA GLY A 442 -8.00 -2.17 -13.30
C GLY A 442 -8.68 -1.77 -11.99
N THR A 443 -9.63 -2.59 -11.51
CA THR A 443 -10.26 -2.37 -10.20
C THR A 443 -9.27 -2.60 -9.06
N ASN A 444 -8.31 -3.50 -9.25
CA ASN A 444 -7.40 -3.97 -8.21
C ASN A 444 -5.99 -3.35 -8.27
N GLY A 445 -5.79 -2.30 -9.02
CA GLY A 445 -4.51 -1.60 -9.10
C GLY A 445 -4.43 -0.59 -10.22
N LEU A 446 -3.42 0.28 -10.13
CA LEU A 446 -3.12 1.23 -11.19
C LEU A 446 -2.67 0.48 -12.45
N VAL A 447 -3.26 0.83 -13.58
CA VAL A 447 -2.82 0.39 -14.91
C VAL A 447 -1.98 1.50 -15.55
N THR A 448 -0.83 1.12 -16.09
CA THR A 448 0.11 2.03 -16.76
C THR A 448 0.17 1.77 -18.26
N ASP A 449 0.63 2.76 -19.02
CA ASP A 449 0.85 2.63 -20.45
C ASP A 449 1.83 1.49 -20.77
N ASP A 450 2.90 1.32 -19.97
CA ASP A 450 3.90 0.23 -20.16
C ASP A 450 3.29 -1.17 -20.01
N GLN A 451 2.36 -1.34 -19.06
CA GLN A 451 1.65 -2.61 -18.86
C GLN A 451 0.73 -2.92 -20.03
N ILE A 452 0.04 -1.91 -20.58
CA ILE A 452 -0.79 -2.04 -21.77
C ILE A 452 0.09 -2.39 -22.99
N ASP A 453 1.23 -1.71 -23.16
CA ASP A 453 2.16 -1.95 -24.25
C ASP A 453 2.71 -3.38 -24.23
N ALA A 454 2.94 -3.92 -23.02
CA ALA A 454 3.36 -5.32 -22.88
C ALA A 454 2.27 -6.31 -23.31
N ILE A 455 0.99 -6.09 -22.96
CA ILE A 455 -0.13 -6.90 -23.46
C ILE A 455 -0.25 -6.81 -24.98
N MET A 456 -0.09 -5.61 -25.55
CA MET A 456 -0.19 -5.41 -26.98
C MET A 456 0.94 -6.10 -27.75
N ALA A 457 2.14 -6.16 -27.16
CA ALA A 457 3.25 -6.92 -27.71
C ALA A 457 2.95 -8.45 -27.77
N ASP A 458 2.30 -8.99 -26.73
CA ASP A 458 1.91 -10.40 -26.68
C ASP A 458 0.73 -10.71 -27.62
N ALA A 459 -0.22 -9.79 -27.74
CA ALA A 459 -1.39 -9.93 -28.61
C ALA A 459 -1.03 -9.91 -30.10
N GLY A 460 -0.03 -9.12 -30.48
CA GLY A 460 0.35 -8.88 -31.87
C GLY A 460 -0.72 -8.10 -32.65
N ASP A 461 -0.54 -8.01 -33.97
CA ASP A 461 -1.39 -7.17 -34.82
C ASP A 461 -2.68 -7.88 -35.31
N LYS A 462 -2.75 -9.20 -35.19
CA LYS A 462 -3.90 -9.99 -35.70
C LYS A 462 -5.07 -10.02 -34.74
N ARG A 463 -4.80 -9.96 -33.39
CA ARG A 463 -5.86 -10.00 -32.37
C ARG A 463 -6.52 -8.65 -32.20
N ILE A 464 -7.81 -8.66 -31.95
CA ILE A 464 -8.58 -7.51 -31.48
C ILE A 464 -8.50 -7.52 -29.97
N VAL A 465 -7.92 -6.48 -29.39
CA VAL A 465 -7.82 -6.33 -27.93
C VAL A 465 -8.86 -5.33 -27.47
N VAL A 466 -9.73 -5.75 -26.57
CA VAL A 466 -10.79 -4.92 -26.01
C VAL A 466 -10.44 -4.64 -24.53
N PHE A 467 -10.30 -3.38 -24.17
CA PHE A 467 -10.18 -2.99 -22.76
C PHE A 467 -11.53 -2.46 -22.28
N VAL A 468 -11.98 -2.97 -21.15
CA VAL A 468 -13.13 -2.39 -20.43
C VAL A 468 -12.58 -1.50 -19.34
N ASN A 469 -12.92 -0.21 -19.38
CA ASN A 469 -12.49 0.69 -18.32
C ASN A 469 -13.23 0.41 -17.02
N THR A 470 -12.65 0.83 -15.89
CA THR A 470 -13.12 0.39 -14.59
C THR A 470 -13.90 1.48 -13.86
N ARG A 471 -14.89 1.07 -13.07
CA ARG A 471 -15.58 1.91 -12.10
C ARG A 471 -15.40 1.34 -10.71
N SER A 472 -14.76 2.11 -9.84
CA SER A 472 -14.70 1.83 -8.42
C SER A 472 -14.34 3.13 -7.67
N PRO A 473 -14.54 3.22 -6.35
CA PRO A 473 -14.18 4.39 -5.55
C PRO A 473 -12.66 4.51 -5.32
N GLN A 474 -11.86 3.71 -5.99
CA GLN A 474 -10.42 3.67 -5.78
C GLN A 474 -9.71 4.88 -6.40
N PRO A 475 -8.67 5.42 -5.73
CA PRO A 475 -8.03 6.67 -6.15
C PRO A 475 -7.26 6.59 -7.48
N TRP A 476 -6.93 5.39 -7.96
CA TRP A 476 -6.22 5.19 -9.22
C TRP A 476 -7.13 5.07 -10.45
N VAL A 477 -8.44 4.96 -10.27
CA VAL A 477 -9.41 4.73 -11.37
C VAL A 477 -9.27 5.77 -12.47
N GLY A 478 -9.13 7.05 -12.11
CA GLY A 478 -8.95 8.11 -13.10
C GLY A 478 -7.71 7.91 -13.97
N SER A 479 -6.57 7.61 -13.36
CA SER A 479 -5.31 7.36 -14.09
C SER A 479 -5.35 6.07 -14.90
N THR A 480 -5.94 5.02 -14.35
CA THR A 480 -6.17 3.73 -15.04
C THR A 480 -7.02 3.91 -16.28
N ASN A 481 -8.17 4.57 -16.16
CA ASN A 481 -9.07 4.81 -17.29
C ASN A 481 -8.45 5.73 -18.34
N GLN A 482 -7.59 6.67 -17.94
CA GLN A 482 -6.84 7.48 -18.88
C GLN A 482 -5.81 6.65 -19.68
N ALA A 483 -5.05 5.75 -19.03
CA ALA A 483 -4.13 4.85 -19.72
C ALA A 483 -4.87 3.92 -20.69
N ILE A 484 -6.01 3.35 -20.28
CA ILE A 484 -6.87 2.53 -21.15
C ILE A 484 -7.37 3.36 -22.35
N ALA A 485 -7.84 4.58 -22.15
CA ALA A 485 -8.29 5.44 -23.24
C ALA A 485 -7.15 5.78 -24.23
N ASN A 486 -5.93 6.04 -23.70
CA ASN A 486 -4.75 6.30 -24.51
C ASN A 486 -4.39 5.10 -25.43
N ALA A 487 -4.65 3.87 -25.00
CA ALA A 487 -4.36 2.67 -25.81
C ALA A 487 -5.10 2.70 -27.15
N ALA A 488 -6.35 3.13 -27.20
CA ALA A 488 -7.12 3.24 -28.45
C ALA A 488 -6.54 4.27 -29.43
N THR A 489 -5.76 5.23 -28.95
CA THR A 489 -5.07 6.20 -29.83
C THR A 489 -3.73 5.69 -30.35
N ARG A 490 -3.10 4.75 -29.64
CA ARG A 490 -1.77 4.18 -29.96
C ARG A 490 -1.87 2.94 -30.84
N TYR A 491 -2.92 2.14 -30.67
CA TYR A 491 -3.06 0.84 -31.34
C TYR A 491 -4.35 0.77 -32.16
N LYS A 492 -4.25 0.36 -33.43
CA LYS A 492 -5.41 0.27 -34.34
C LYS A 492 -6.33 -0.92 -34.04
N ASN A 493 -5.79 -1.96 -33.44
CA ASN A 493 -6.49 -3.19 -33.06
C ASN A 493 -7.01 -3.16 -31.62
N VAL A 494 -6.96 -2.00 -30.96
CA VAL A 494 -7.54 -1.78 -29.63
C VAL A 494 -8.92 -1.17 -29.73
N ARG A 495 -9.86 -1.67 -28.92
CA ARG A 495 -11.17 -1.05 -28.63
C ARG A 495 -11.28 -0.80 -27.14
N VAL A 496 -11.97 0.27 -26.78
CA VAL A 496 -12.24 0.60 -25.38
C VAL A 496 -13.75 0.64 -25.16
N ILE A 497 -14.21 -0.09 -24.15
CA ILE A 497 -15.60 -0.01 -23.66
C ILE A 497 -15.62 0.92 -22.48
N ASP A 498 -16.36 2.01 -22.60
CA ASP A 498 -16.51 3.01 -21.53
C ASP A 498 -17.61 2.58 -20.53
N TRP A 499 -17.29 1.58 -19.71
CA TRP A 499 -18.15 1.13 -18.62
C TRP A 499 -18.31 2.23 -17.55
N TYR A 500 -17.23 2.97 -17.27
CA TYR A 500 -17.25 4.07 -16.29
C TYR A 500 -18.27 5.13 -16.67
N GLY A 501 -18.21 5.65 -17.89
CA GLY A 501 -19.15 6.66 -18.38
C GLY A 501 -20.57 6.12 -18.53
N TYR A 502 -20.74 4.90 -19.06
CA TYR A 502 -22.05 4.25 -19.21
C TYR A 502 -22.78 4.07 -17.88
N SER A 503 -22.05 3.70 -16.84
CA SER A 503 -22.60 3.39 -15.51
C SER A 503 -22.63 4.58 -14.55
N ALA A 504 -22.17 5.78 -14.94
CA ALA A 504 -21.90 6.92 -14.06
C ALA A 504 -23.08 7.30 -13.14
N ASN A 505 -24.32 7.28 -13.67
CA ASN A 505 -25.53 7.64 -12.92
C ASN A 505 -26.47 6.45 -12.69
N ARG A 506 -25.95 5.22 -12.77
CA ARG A 506 -26.74 4.00 -12.73
C ARG A 506 -26.28 3.10 -11.58
N ASN A 507 -26.70 3.46 -10.38
CA ASN A 507 -26.37 2.66 -9.19
C ASN A 507 -27.11 1.30 -9.16
N ASP A 508 -28.19 1.15 -9.94
CA ASP A 508 -28.92 -0.10 -10.15
C ASP A 508 -28.05 -1.20 -10.78
N LEU A 509 -26.95 -0.83 -11.45
CA LEU A 509 -26.03 -1.75 -12.08
C LEU A 509 -25.03 -2.39 -11.11
N PHE A 510 -25.01 -1.94 -9.86
CA PHE A 510 -24.02 -2.37 -8.88
C PHE A 510 -24.67 -2.90 -7.62
N ASP A 511 -23.95 -3.77 -6.94
CA ASP A 511 -24.21 -4.12 -5.55
C ASP A 511 -23.92 -2.91 -4.64
N GLY A 512 -24.19 -3.00 -3.36
CA GLY A 512 -24.06 -1.89 -2.41
C GLY A 512 -22.69 -1.24 -2.30
N ASP A 513 -21.63 -1.86 -2.86
CA ASP A 513 -20.27 -1.33 -2.88
C ASP A 513 -19.97 -0.41 -4.09
N GLY A 514 -20.92 -0.27 -5.02
CA GLY A 514 -20.77 0.57 -6.21
C GLY A 514 -19.70 0.15 -7.20
N THR A 515 -19.18 -1.09 -7.09
CA THR A 515 -18.12 -1.66 -7.90
C THR A 515 -18.53 -2.97 -8.55
N HIS A 516 -19.02 -3.92 -7.74
CA HIS A 516 -19.43 -5.23 -8.22
C HIS A 516 -20.82 -5.19 -8.84
N LEU A 517 -20.96 -5.95 -9.93
CA LEU A 517 -22.18 -5.94 -10.74
C LEU A 517 -23.37 -6.56 -10.00
N SER A 518 -24.52 -5.89 -10.03
CA SER A 518 -25.82 -6.50 -9.76
C SER A 518 -26.24 -7.42 -10.92
N ASN A 519 -27.32 -8.17 -10.77
CA ASN A 519 -27.83 -8.99 -11.89
C ASN A 519 -28.18 -8.14 -13.14
N THR A 520 -28.74 -6.95 -12.95
CA THR A 520 -28.97 -5.98 -14.03
C THR A 520 -27.64 -5.50 -14.63
N GLY A 521 -26.64 -5.25 -13.75
CA GLY A 521 -25.31 -4.85 -14.15
C GLY A 521 -24.61 -5.90 -15.00
N VAL A 522 -24.71 -7.17 -14.66
CA VAL A 522 -24.15 -8.28 -15.47
C VAL A 522 -24.73 -8.28 -16.89
N THR A 523 -26.06 -8.17 -17.00
CA THR A 523 -26.76 -8.15 -18.31
C THR A 523 -26.28 -6.98 -19.18
N GLU A 524 -26.21 -5.78 -18.62
CA GLU A 524 -25.79 -4.60 -19.37
C GLU A 524 -24.27 -4.61 -19.69
N TYR A 525 -23.48 -5.14 -18.79
CA TYR A 525 -22.03 -5.27 -18.98
C TYR A 525 -21.67 -6.23 -20.13
N LEU A 526 -22.24 -7.42 -20.12
CA LEU A 526 -22.05 -8.40 -21.20
C LEU A 526 -22.63 -7.91 -22.53
N LYS A 527 -23.77 -7.19 -22.50
CA LYS A 527 -24.33 -6.57 -23.69
C LYS A 527 -23.39 -5.54 -24.32
N LEU A 528 -22.76 -4.68 -23.52
CA LEU A 528 -21.78 -3.71 -24.05
C LEU A 528 -20.58 -4.40 -24.69
N ILE A 529 -20.08 -5.47 -24.06
CA ILE A 529 -18.99 -6.26 -24.62
C ILE A 529 -19.42 -6.89 -25.94
N HIS A 530 -20.59 -7.54 -25.97
CA HIS A 530 -21.15 -8.15 -27.18
C HIS A 530 -21.30 -7.13 -28.31
N ASP A 531 -21.91 -5.97 -28.03
CA ASP A 531 -22.11 -4.92 -29.04
C ASP A 531 -20.80 -4.38 -29.61
N ALA A 532 -19.73 -4.38 -28.83
CA ALA A 532 -18.40 -3.97 -29.28
C ALA A 532 -17.71 -4.98 -30.21
N VAL A 533 -18.04 -6.27 -30.11
CA VAL A 533 -17.31 -7.34 -30.82
C VAL A 533 -18.16 -8.16 -31.80
N LYS A 534 -19.49 -8.07 -31.78
CA LYS A 534 -20.44 -8.90 -32.56
C LYS A 534 -20.18 -8.99 -34.06
N LYS A 535 -19.48 -8.01 -34.63
CA LYS A 535 -19.14 -8.00 -36.07
C LYS A 535 -17.91 -8.83 -36.38
N ASP A 536 -17.12 -9.18 -35.37
CA ASP A 536 -15.85 -9.86 -35.49
C ASP A 536 -15.89 -11.29 -34.95
N LEU A 537 -16.96 -11.64 -34.26
CA LEU A 537 -17.25 -13.00 -33.81
C LEU A 537 -17.50 -13.88 -35.05
N PRO A 538 -16.91 -15.08 -35.10
CA PRO A 538 -17.19 -16.03 -36.17
C PRO A 538 -18.65 -16.51 -36.13
N VAL A 539 -19.19 -16.92 -37.26
CA VAL A 539 -20.53 -17.49 -37.40
C VAL A 539 -20.40 -19.00 -37.45
N HIS A 540 -20.82 -19.67 -36.40
CA HIS A 540 -20.82 -21.12 -36.35
C HIS A 540 -22.10 -21.67 -36.98
N PRO A 541 -22.01 -22.62 -37.96
CA PRO A 541 -23.17 -23.18 -38.64
C PRO A 541 -24.18 -23.87 -37.72
N GLU A 542 -23.73 -24.33 -36.57
CA GLU A 542 -24.52 -25.03 -35.56
C GLU A 542 -25.42 -24.07 -34.75
N ASP A 543 -25.09 -22.78 -34.68
CA ASP A 543 -25.87 -21.78 -33.94
C ASP A 543 -27.21 -21.46 -34.63
N HIS A 544 -27.34 -21.80 -35.95
CA HIS A 544 -28.56 -21.57 -36.72
C HIS A 544 -29.55 -22.74 -36.69
N VAL A 545 -29.24 -23.86 -36.06
CA VAL A 545 -30.11 -25.04 -36.02
C VAL A 545 -31.37 -24.82 -35.15
N ASN A 546 -31.35 -23.82 -34.28
CA ASN A 546 -32.46 -23.49 -33.36
C ASN A 546 -33.26 -22.24 -33.77
N ASP A 547 -32.94 -21.58 -34.87
CA ASP A 547 -33.79 -20.49 -35.37
C ASP A 547 -35.11 -21.05 -35.89
N PRO A 548 -36.28 -20.55 -35.45
CA PRO A 548 -37.55 -21.01 -36.00
C PRO A 548 -37.58 -20.69 -37.47
N GLN A 549 -37.61 -21.71 -38.30
CA GLN A 549 -37.79 -21.58 -39.76
C GLN A 549 -39.00 -20.69 -40.03
N PRO A 550 -38.88 -19.64 -40.88
CA PRO A 550 -40.03 -18.87 -41.25
C PRO A 550 -41.03 -19.83 -41.90
N ALA A 551 -42.25 -19.86 -41.33
CA ALA A 551 -43.35 -20.67 -41.85
C ALA A 551 -43.48 -20.40 -43.36
N ALA A 552 -43.31 -21.45 -44.14
CA ALA A 552 -43.51 -21.39 -45.57
C ALA A 552 -44.95 -20.94 -45.85
N VAL A 553 -45.13 -19.80 -46.53
CA VAL A 553 -46.41 -19.25 -47.01
C VAL A 553 -46.89 -20.04 -48.21
#